data_d5c1ad711bcf4cb45bdabd6a319579b7
#
_entry.id   d5c1ad711bcf4cb45bdabd6a319579b7
#
_cell.length_a   1.000
_cell.length_b   1.000
_cell.length_c   1.000
_cell.angle_alpha   90.00
_cell.angle_beta   90.00
_cell.angle_gamma   90.00
#
_symmetry.space_group_name_H-M   'P 1'
#
loop_
_entity.id
_entity.type
_entity.pdbx_description
1 polymer ?
#
loop_
_entity_poly.entity_id
_entity_poly.type
_entity_poly.pdbx_seq_one_letter_code
_entity_poly.pdbx_strand_id
1 'polypeptide(L)'
;AATGLWQEAWWPSANVVTMLANFHQYFPDMAKGITDQVFTTTFAVAEKTFPGFLNGFYDDELWWVLAWIQVYDVTNDEKYLDKAAAIFEDSKNAWGATPCGGLWYVLLQSYNKSILTLSRWDKAHTQIGAVENELYLSAAAKLANRRPNTPSGGYYINEALKAYEWFISSGLINSDNVINNGLNIATCQNDGSYVFSYNQGILLSGLAELTWSTGDSKYNDLANTIALAAMKNLTNAAGILTDPCDRGCNSDTEQFKGVFGRAIQFLVNRATVLDDATRATYVNFLKVNADSIWAYDQVDNQLGLVWSGPKGTASIQTQSSALDAIVGAACVS
;
A
#
# COMPACT_ATOMS: atom_id res chain seq x y z
N ALA A 1 -0.94 17.42 -16.23
CA ALA A 1 -1.69 18.09 -15.16
C ALA A 1 -0.85 19.21 -14.55
N ALA A 2 -1.46 20.31 -14.15
CA ALA A 2 -0.73 21.46 -13.61
C ALA A 2 -0.01 21.11 -12.28
N THR A 3 -0.56 20.15 -11.52
CA THR A 3 -0.04 19.70 -10.22
C THR A 3 0.79 18.43 -10.29
N GLY A 4 0.85 17.73 -11.42
CA GLY A 4 1.46 16.41 -11.53
C GLY A 4 0.66 15.29 -10.82
N LEU A 5 -0.54 15.61 -10.34
CA LEU A 5 -1.42 14.70 -9.61
C LEU A 5 -2.70 14.43 -10.42
N TRP A 6 -3.35 13.32 -10.15
CA TRP A 6 -4.68 12.99 -10.68
C TRP A 6 -5.75 13.58 -9.76
N GLN A 7 -6.59 14.46 -10.30
CA GLN A 7 -7.67 15.14 -9.55
C GLN A 7 -7.19 15.80 -8.24
N GLU A 8 -5.92 16.21 -8.20
CA GLU A 8 -5.27 16.79 -7.00
C GLU A 8 -5.25 15.87 -5.77
N ALA A 9 -5.57 14.59 -5.93
CA ALA A 9 -5.55 13.60 -4.87
C ALA A 9 -4.10 13.17 -4.58
N TRP A 10 -3.65 13.37 -3.32
CA TRP A 10 -2.23 13.21 -2.97
C TRP A 10 -1.79 11.74 -2.93
N TRP A 11 -2.17 11.01 -1.89
CA TRP A 11 -1.77 9.61 -1.75
C TRP A 11 -2.40 8.67 -2.80
N PRO A 12 -3.64 8.91 -3.31
CA PRO A 12 -4.14 8.11 -4.41
C PRO A 12 -3.29 8.22 -5.68
N SER A 13 -2.68 9.40 -5.94
CA SER A 13 -1.74 9.57 -7.05
C SER A 13 -0.48 8.71 -6.89
N ALA A 14 0.03 8.52 -5.68
CA ALA A 14 1.13 7.60 -5.42
C ALA A 14 0.74 6.15 -5.80
N ASN A 15 -0.49 5.73 -5.49
CA ASN A 15 -0.99 4.42 -5.88
C ASN A 15 -1.19 4.28 -7.39
N VAL A 16 -1.62 5.34 -8.10
CA VAL A 16 -1.65 5.34 -9.58
C VAL A 16 -0.25 5.17 -10.15
N VAL A 17 0.76 5.87 -9.62
CA VAL A 17 2.16 5.72 -10.03
C VAL A 17 2.65 4.28 -9.80
N THR A 18 2.34 3.70 -8.63
CA THR A 18 2.70 2.32 -8.29
C THR A 18 2.05 1.32 -9.25
N MET A 19 0.75 1.47 -9.54
CA MET A 19 0.02 0.63 -10.49
C MET A 19 0.62 0.70 -11.89
N LEU A 20 0.93 1.91 -12.37
CA LEU A 20 1.55 2.11 -13.69
C LEU A 20 2.97 1.53 -13.75
N ALA A 21 3.76 1.65 -12.67
CA ALA A 21 5.08 1.05 -12.61
C ALA A 21 5.00 -0.49 -12.57
N ASN A 22 4.03 -1.05 -11.84
CA ASN A 22 3.75 -2.47 -11.85
C ASN A 22 3.35 -2.95 -13.27
N PHE A 23 2.48 -2.24 -13.96
CA PHE A 23 2.15 -2.53 -15.35
C PHE A 23 3.37 -2.47 -16.26
N HIS A 24 4.22 -1.44 -16.13
CA HIS A 24 5.46 -1.30 -16.89
C HIS A 24 6.41 -2.48 -16.67
N GLN A 25 6.51 -2.98 -15.44
CA GLN A 25 7.42 -4.07 -15.10
C GLN A 25 7.16 -5.34 -15.93
N TYR A 26 5.89 -5.63 -16.21
CA TYR A 26 5.49 -6.85 -16.91
C TYR A 26 5.15 -6.63 -18.39
N PHE A 27 4.78 -5.41 -18.77
CA PHE A 27 4.39 -5.05 -20.12
C PHE A 27 5.13 -3.78 -20.61
N PRO A 28 6.49 -3.77 -20.62
CA PRO A 28 7.27 -2.56 -20.90
C PRO A 28 6.97 -1.97 -22.28
N ASP A 29 6.80 -2.78 -23.31
CA ASP A 29 6.52 -2.31 -24.67
C ASP A 29 5.19 -1.56 -24.79
N MET A 30 4.20 -1.92 -23.97
CA MET A 30 2.89 -1.26 -23.95
C MET A 30 2.89 -0.01 -23.07
N ALA A 31 3.64 -0.03 -22.00
CA ALA A 31 3.59 0.97 -20.93
C ALA A 31 4.56 2.13 -21.15
N LYS A 32 5.78 1.87 -21.68
CA LYS A 32 6.91 2.79 -21.68
C LYS A 32 6.57 4.18 -22.23
N GLY A 33 5.84 4.29 -23.34
CA GLY A 33 5.49 5.56 -23.94
C GLY A 33 4.65 6.48 -23.04
N ILE A 34 3.89 5.90 -22.10
CA ILE A 34 3.07 6.62 -21.13
C ILE A 34 3.85 6.84 -19.83
N THR A 35 4.47 5.80 -19.33
CA THR A 35 5.09 5.80 -18.00
C THR A 35 6.33 6.68 -17.92
N ASP A 36 7.14 6.76 -18.96
CA ASP A 36 8.31 7.65 -19.02
C ASP A 36 7.89 9.12 -18.81
N GLN A 37 6.79 9.55 -19.45
CA GLN A 37 6.26 10.90 -19.29
C GLN A 37 5.61 11.09 -17.92
N VAL A 38 4.80 10.13 -17.48
CA VAL A 38 4.08 10.20 -16.19
C VAL A 38 5.06 10.29 -15.05
N PHE A 39 6.03 9.37 -14.94
CA PHE A 39 6.97 9.34 -13.83
C PHE A 39 7.78 10.62 -13.75
N THR A 40 8.33 11.08 -14.88
CA THR A 40 9.11 12.32 -14.93
C THR A 40 8.28 13.54 -14.53
N THR A 41 7.06 13.65 -15.06
CA THR A 41 6.18 14.80 -14.78
C THR A 41 5.73 14.81 -13.34
N THR A 42 5.25 13.67 -12.82
CA THR A 42 4.78 13.56 -11.42
C THR A 42 5.94 13.86 -10.46
N PHE A 43 7.11 13.30 -10.69
CA PHE A 43 8.28 13.57 -9.86
C PHE A 43 8.65 15.04 -9.79
N ALA A 44 8.67 15.74 -10.94
CA ALA A 44 9.09 17.14 -11.00
C ALA A 44 8.02 18.13 -10.55
N VAL A 45 6.73 17.77 -10.66
CA VAL A 45 5.64 18.74 -10.48
C VAL A 45 4.89 18.52 -9.17
N ALA A 46 4.64 17.26 -8.75
CA ALA A 46 3.93 16.97 -7.51
C ALA A 46 4.72 17.47 -6.27
N GLU A 47 6.05 17.44 -6.31
CA GLU A 47 6.90 18.00 -5.26
C GLU A 47 6.66 19.50 -5.00
N LYS A 48 6.11 20.23 -5.97
CA LYS A 48 5.77 21.66 -5.77
C LYS A 48 4.53 21.85 -4.90
N THR A 49 3.66 20.83 -4.82
CA THR A 49 2.48 20.86 -3.94
C THR A 49 2.92 20.61 -2.49
N PHE A 50 3.73 19.60 -2.25
CA PHE A 50 4.33 19.31 -0.95
C PHE A 50 5.84 19.08 -1.15
N PRO A 51 6.68 20.07 -0.82
CA PRO A 51 8.13 19.98 -0.97
C PRO A 51 8.70 18.76 -0.26
N GLY A 52 9.55 18.01 -0.95
CA GLY A 52 10.10 16.76 -0.45
C GLY A 52 9.12 15.59 -0.42
N PHE A 53 7.89 15.77 -0.92
CA PHE A 53 6.76 14.83 -0.78
C PHE A 53 6.24 14.68 0.65
N LEU A 54 6.50 15.67 1.53
CA LEU A 54 6.13 15.66 2.93
C LEU A 54 4.89 16.54 3.15
N ASN A 55 3.74 15.92 3.42
CA ASN A 55 2.47 16.61 3.64
C ASN A 55 2.01 16.61 5.11
N GLY A 56 2.80 15.99 6.00
CA GLY A 56 2.52 15.89 7.42
C GLY A 56 1.63 14.71 7.82
N PHE A 57 1.40 13.76 6.90
CA PHE A 57 0.72 12.50 7.16
C PHE A 57 1.66 11.35 6.80
N TYR A 58 2.11 10.59 7.78
CA TYR A 58 3.12 9.55 7.56
C TYR A 58 2.68 8.45 6.62
N ASP A 59 1.42 8.07 6.62
CA ASP A 59 0.88 7.12 5.66
C ASP A 59 0.94 7.67 4.23
N ASP A 60 0.49 8.90 4.01
CA ASP A 60 0.55 9.56 2.70
C ASP A 60 1.99 9.63 2.15
N GLU A 61 2.93 10.02 2.99
CA GLU A 61 4.36 10.12 2.66
C GLU A 61 4.94 8.74 2.33
N LEU A 62 4.62 7.72 3.12
CA LEU A 62 5.09 6.36 2.91
C LEU A 62 4.47 5.70 1.66
N TRP A 63 3.26 6.08 1.24
CA TRP A 63 2.75 5.70 -0.09
C TRP A 63 3.65 6.19 -1.22
N TRP A 64 4.18 7.42 -1.12
CA TRP A 64 5.15 7.94 -2.08
C TRP A 64 6.49 7.23 -2.00
N VAL A 65 6.94 6.77 -0.83
CA VAL A 65 8.12 5.89 -0.72
C VAL A 65 7.93 4.64 -1.57
N LEU A 66 6.80 3.94 -1.40
CA LEU A 66 6.53 2.71 -2.16
C LEU A 66 6.44 2.99 -3.67
N ALA A 67 5.81 4.09 -4.06
CA ALA A 67 5.69 4.49 -5.46
C ALA A 67 7.06 4.74 -6.10
N TRP A 68 7.94 5.51 -5.46
CA TRP A 68 9.25 5.82 -6.02
C TRP A 68 10.20 4.62 -6.02
N ILE A 69 10.09 3.71 -5.05
CA ILE A 69 10.80 2.42 -5.12
C ILE A 69 10.35 1.61 -6.33
N GLN A 70 9.04 1.52 -6.60
CA GLN A 70 8.53 0.76 -7.74
C GLN A 70 8.94 1.40 -9.08
N VAL A 71 8.99 2.74 -9.15
CA VAL A 71 9.50 3.45 -10.34
C VAL A 71 11.00 3.18 -10.52
N TYR A 72 11.79 3.18 -9.45
CA TYR A 72 13.21 2.79 -9.50
C TYR A 72 13.37 1.36 -10.05
N ASP A 73 12.56 0.42 -9.59
CA ASP A 73 12.65 -0.99 -10.02
C ASP A 73 12.46 -1.17 -11.54
N VAL A 74 11.74 -0.27 -12.20
CA VAL A 74 11.51 -0.35 -13.66
C VAL A 74 12.38 0.59 -14.49
N THR A 75 12.94 1.65 -13.88
CA THR A 75 13.74 2.64 -14.59
C THR A 75 15.24 2.53 -14.32
N ASN A 76 15.63 1.94 -13.19
CA ASN A 76 17.00 1.94 -12.66
C ASN A 76 17.59 3.36 -12.47
N ASP A 77 16.75 4.40 -12.35
CA ASP A 77 17.18 5.79 -12.13
C ASP A 77 17.22 6.08 -10.62
N GLU A 78 18.44 6.20 -10.09
CA GLU A 78 18.73 6.38 -8.66
C GLU A 78 18.01 7.56 -8.02
N LYS A 79 17.65 8.60 -8.78
CA LYS A 79 16.92 9.76 -8.24
C LYS A 79 15.61 9.38 -7.54
N TYR A 80 14.93 8.34 -8.04
CA TYR A 80 13.68 7.85 -7.44
C TYR A 80 13.94 7.11 -6.14
N LEU A 81 14.96 6.28 -6.10
CA LEU A 81 15.35 5.57 -4.88
C LEU A 81 15.91 6.53 -3.82
N ASP A 82 16.66 7.58 -4.24
CA ASP A 82 17.14 8.64 -3.35
C ASP A 82 15.96 9.41 -2.73
N LYS A 83 14.95 9.74 -3.54
CA LYS A 83 13.75 10.41 -3.05
C LYS A 83 12.98 9.53 -2.07
N ALA A 84 12.78 8.26 -2.38
CA ALA A 84 12.13 7.30 -1.48
C ALA A 84 12.85 7.21 -0.13
N ALA A 85 14.17 7.11 -0.15
CA ALA A 85 14.97 7.08 1.05
C ALA A 85 14.85 8.39 1.87
N ALA A 86 14.86 9.54 1.20
CA ALA A 86 14.73 10.84 1.87
C ALA A 86 13.37 11.02 2.56
N ILE A 87 12.28 10.58 1.91
CA ILE A 87 10.93 10.59 2.51
C ILE A 87 10.88 9.64 3.72
N PHE A 88 11.44 8.42 3.59
CA PHE A 88 11.45 7.43 4.67
C PHE A 88 12.12 7.96 5.94
N GLU A 89 13.18 8.76 5.82
CA GLU A 89 13.91 9.32 6.98
C GLU A 89 13.02 10.22 7.84
N ASP A 90 12.02 10.90 7.27
CA ASP A 90 11.06 11.71 8.03
C ASP A 90 10.24 10.82 8.98
N SER A 91 9.60 9.79 8.46
CA SER A 91 8.84 8.82 9.25
C SER A 91 9.71 8.08 10.26
N LYS A 92 10.95 7.73 9.89
CA LYS A 92 11.89 7.05 10.78
C LYS A 92 12.26 7.91 11.99
N ASN A 93 12.40 9.22 11.82
CA ASN A 93 12.72 10.12 12.92
C ASN A 93 11.57 10.26 13.94
N ALA A 94 10.34 9.95 13.52
CA ALA A 94 9.16 9.95 14.37
C ALA A 94 8.83 8.59 15.00
N TRP A 95 9.53 7.52 14.60
CA TRP A 95 9.26 6.19 15.13
C TRP A 95 9.43 6.11 16.65
N GLY A 96 8.43 5.53 17.32
CA GLY A 96 8.42 5.35 18.77
C GLY A 96 7.92 6.55 19.57
N ALA A 97 7.47 7.60 18.91
CA ALA A 97 6.95 8.80 19.55
C ALA A 97 5.54 8.64 20.15
N THR A 98 4.86 7.52 19.89
CA THR A 98 3.53 7.25 20.43
C THR A 98 3.58 6.60 21.82
N PRO A 99 2.51 6.70 22.64
CA PRO A 99 2.45 5.99 23.93
C PRO A 99 2.55 4.47 23.79
N CYS A 100 2.19 3.91 22.63
CA CYS A 100 2.21 2.48 22.35
C CYS A 100 3.41 2.06 21.47
N GLY A 101 4.37 2.96 21.23
CA GLY A 101 5.41 2.75 20.21
C GLY A 101 4.85 2.90 18.79
N GLY A 102 5.68 2.60 17.77
CA GLY A 102 5.27 2.77 16.38
C GLY A 102 5.15 4.24 15.96
N LEU A 103 4.37 4.48 14.92
CA LEU A 103 4.10 5.81 14.36
C LEU A 103 2.71 6.32 14.72
N TRP A 104 2.61 7.65 14.82
CA TRP A 104 1.34 8.34 14.76
C TRP A 104 0.82 8.42 13.32
N TYR A 105 -0.49 8.54 13.16
CA TYR A 105 -1.08 8.81 11.86
C TYR A 105 -0.65 10.18 11.29
N VAL A 106 -0.51 11.22 12.13
CA VAL A 106 -0.22 12.61 11.74
C VAL A 106 0.98 13.20 12.47
N LEU A 107 1.79 14.01 11.75
CA LEU A 107 2.88 14.82 12.29
C LEU A 107 2.38 16.20 12.78
N LEU A 108 2.54 16.54 14.06
CA LEU A 108 2.04 17.80 14.65
C LEU A 108 2.78 19.09 14.26
N GLN A 109 3.99 19.04 13.70
CA GLN A 109 4.88 20.22 13.64
C GLN A 109 4.94 20.98 12.32
N SER A 110 4.36 20.51 11.22
CA SER A 110 4.63 21.10 9.90
C SER A 110 3.53 21.97 9.31
N TYR A 111 2.43 22.24 10.02
CA TYR A 111 1.35 23.02 9.42
C TYR A 111 1.33 24.48 9.82
N ASN A 112 1.60 25.34 8.85
CA ASN A 112 1.34 26.78 8.90
C ASN A 112 -0.17 27.01 9.13
N LYS A 113 -0.53 27.89 10.07
CA LYS A 113 -1.90 28.14 10.58
C LYS A 113 -3.01 28.40 9.52
N SER A 114 -2.67 28.61 8.26
CA SER A 114 -3.63 28.95 7.20
C SER A 114 -4.32 27.75 6.51
N ILE A 115 -3.84 26.52 6.71
CA ILE A 115 -4.42 25.29 6.10
C ILE A 115 -5.28 24.50 7.12
N LEU A 116 -5.38 25.00 8.34
CA LEU A 116 -6.05 24.37 9.47
C LEU A 116 -7.58 24.19 9.35
N THR A 117 -8.20 24.62 8.26
CA THR A 117 -9.67 24.56 8.12
C THR A 117 -10.20 23.30 7.44
N LEU A 118 -9.36 22.43 6.89
CA LEU A 118 -9.81 21.28 6.08
C LEU A 118 -9.54 19.89 6.66
N SER A 119 -8.71 19.71 7.68
CA SER A 119 -8.51 18.38 8.27
C SER A 119 -8.92 18.33 9.74
N ARG A 120 -10.14 17.85 9.96
CA ARG A 120 -10.73 17.69 11.30
C ARG A 120 -10.36 16.33 11.93
N TRP A 121 -9.43 15.58 11.36
CA TRP A 121 -9.28 14.17 11.69
C TRP A 121 -8.12 13.79 12.60
N ASP A 122 -7.11 14.57 12.88
CA ASP A 122 -6.24 14.25 14.01
C ASP A 122 -5.30 15.35 14.51
N LYS A 123 -5.86 16.44 14.97
CA LYS A 123 -5.10 17.46 15.73
C LYS A 123 -4.73 17.04 17.16
N ALA A 124 -5.08 15.82 17.58
CA ALA A 124 -5.05 15.42 18.98
C ALA A 124 -4.17 14.21 19.29
N HIS A 125 -3.38 13.66 18.32
CA HIS A 125 -2.71 12.36 18.53
C HIS A 125 -3.69 11.30 19.05
N THR A 126 -4.79 11.10 18.33
CA THR A 126 -5.89 10.25 18.81
C THR A 126 -5.87 8.88 18.19
N GLN A 127 -5.04 8.62 17.18
CA GLN A 127 -5.04 7.36 16.46
C GLN A 127 -3.63 6.85 16.17
N ILE A 128 -3.42 5.58 16.48
CA ILE A 128 -2.30 4.76 16.03
C ILE A 128 -2.92 3.71 15.10
N GLY A 129 -2.79 3.91 13.80
CA GLY A 129 -3.37 3.05 12.79
C GLY A 129 -2.47 1.86 12.45
N ALA A 130 -3.04 0.90 11.75
CA ALA A 130 -2.27 -0.17 11.14
C ALA A 130 -1.48 0.38 9.94
N VAL A 131 -2.10 1.22 9.11
CA VAL A 131 -1.62 1.66 7.79
C VAL A 131 -0.23 2.29 7.82
N GLU A 132 0.01 3.31 8.66
CA GLU A 132 1.31 3.99 8.73
C GLU A 132 2.42 3.06 9.22
N ASN A 133 2.10 2.13 10.10
CA ASN A 133 3.04 1.18 10.66
C ASN A 133 3.37 0.03 9.69
N GLU A 134 2.39 -0.44 8.94
CA GLU A 134 2.57 -1.41 7.85
C GLU A 134 3.37 -0.82 6.68
N LEU A 135 3.05 0.41 6.31
CA LEU A 135 3.78 1.14 5.27
C LEU A 135 5.23 1.37 5.65
N TYR A 136 5.49 1.72 6.92
CA TYR A 136 6.85 1.87 7.43
C TYR A 136 7.65 0.57 7.32
N LEU A 137 7.07 -0.55 7.79
CA LEU A 137 7.69 -1.86 7.65
C LEU A 137 7.99 -2.20 6.20
N SER A 138 6.99 -2.05 5.32
CA SER A 138 7.09 -2.38 3.90
C SER A 138 8.12 -1.49 3.18
N ALA A 139 8.14 -0.19 3.48
CA ALA A 139 9.11 0.76 2.94
C ALA A 139 10.55 0.40 3.37
N ALA A 140 10.75 0.15 4.66
CA ALA A 140 12.05 -0.25 5.20
C ALA A 140 12.56 -1.57 4.58
N ALA A 141 11.70 -2.59 4.48
CA ALA A 141 12.05 -3.88 3.89
C ALA A 141 12.40 -3.75 2.40
N LYS A 142 11.64 -2.95 1.64
CA LYS A 142 11.93 -2.67 0.23
C LYS A 142 13.23 -1.90 0.04
N LEU A 143 13.50 -0.89 0.88
CA LEU A 143 14.76 -0.15 0.86
C LEU A 143 15.95 -1.04 1.23
N ALA A 144 15.80 -1.96 2.19
CA ALA A 144 16.85 -2.89 2.57
C ALA A 144 17.36 -3.72 1.39
N ASN A 145 16.46 -4.20 0.54
CA ASN A 145 16.81 -5.01 -0.63
C ASN A 145 17.44 -4.19 -1.78
N ARG A 146 17.16 -2.88 -1.84
CA ARG A 146 17.68 -2.01 -2.92
C ARG A 146 18.91 -1.21 -2.49
N ARG A 147 19.11 -1.06 -1.19
CA ARG A 147 20.27 -0.39 -0.58
C ARG A 147 20.92 -1.24 0.51
N PRO A 148 21.40 -2.45 0.20
CA PRO A 148 21.96 -3.38 1.21
C PRO A 148 23.24 -2.84 1.85
N ASN A 149 24.00 -2.00 1.15
CA ASN A 149 25.33 -1.51 1.55
C ASN A 149 25.29 -0.08 2.10
N THR A 150 24.35 0.23 2.99
CA THR A 150 24.38 1.52 3.69
C THR A 150 25.60 1.62 4.62
N PRO A 151 26.17 2.84 4.83
CA PRO A 151 27.36 3.01 5.68
C PRO A 151 27.24 2.46 7.10
N SER A 152 26.01 2.34 7.62
CA SER A 152 25.70 1.78 8.94
C SER A 152 25.45 0.26 8.95
N GLY A 153 25.69 -0.43 7.86
CA GLY A 153 25.56 -1.90 7.76
C GLY A 153 24.18 -2.40 8.22
N GLY A 154 23.28 -2.66 7.26
CA GLY A 154 21.96 -3.20 7.60
C GLY A 154 20.97 -2.18 8.16
N TYR A 155 21.14 -0.88 7.91
CA TYR A 155 20.28 0.19 8.43
C TYR A 155 18.79 -0.06 8.18
N TYR A 156 18.38 -0.22 6.91
CA TYR A 156 16.98 -0.42 6.57
C TYR A 156 16.42 -1.77 7.02
N ILE A 157 17.22 -2.83 7.00
CA ILE A 157 16.76 -4.13 7.49
C ILE A 157 16.51 -4.10 9.00
N ASN A 158 17.34 -3.38 9.78
CA ASN A 158 17.13 -3.21 11.21
C ASN A 158 15.84 -2.42 11.50
N GLU A 159 15.53 -1.38 10.71
CA GLU A 159 14.27 -0.65 10.82
C GLU A 159 13.06 -1.53 10.47
N ALA A 160 13.16 -2.36 9.43
CA ALA A 160 12.10 -3.29 9.05
C ALA A 160 11.86 -4.36 10.13
N LEU A 161 12.93 -4.94 10.69
CA LEU A 161 12.82 -5.92 11.76
C LEU A 161 12.23 -5.32 13.04
N LYS A 162 12.66 -4.11 13.41
CA LYS A 162 12.10 -3.37 14.54
C LYS A 162 10.59 -3.12 14.36
N ALA A 163 10.17 -2.71 13.17
CA ALA A 163 8.77 -2.50 12.85
C ALA A 163 7.97 -3.82 12.87
N TYR A 164 8.54 -4.89 12.36
CA TYR A 164 7.95 -6.23 12.41
C TYR A 164 7.69 -6.68 13.85
N GLU A 165 8.69 -6.62 14.72
CA GLU A 165 8.57 -7.03 16.13
C GLU A 165 7.49 -6.19 16.85
N TRP A 166 7.46 -4.89 16.60
CA TRP A 166 6.41 -4.03 17.14
C TRP A 166 5.03 -4.45 16.60
N PHE A 167 4.89 -4.65 15.30
CA PHE A 167 3.60 -4.98 14.67
C PHE A 167 3.03 -6.29 15.21
N ILE A 168 3.85 -7.33 15.33
CA ILE A 168 3.43 -8.62 15.89
C ILE A 168 3.02 -8.50 17.36
N SER A 169 3.72 -7.68 18.14
CA SER A 169 3.41 -7.49 19.56
C SER A 169 2.25 -6.54 19.83
N SER A 170 1.85 -5.72 18.86
CA SER A 170 0.79 -4.71 19.00
C SER A 170 -0.62 -5.29 19.16
N GLY A 171 -0.84 -6.52 18.70
CA GLY A 171 -2.15 -7.16 18.67
C GLY A 171 -3.06 -6.67 17.54
N LEU A 172 -2.57 -5.89 16.58
CA LEU A 172 -3.33 -5.46 15.39
C LEU A 172 -3.81 -6.65 14.55
N ILE A 173 -3.01 -7.73 14.47
CA ILE A 173 -3.47 -9.02 13.92
C ILE A 173 -4.34 -9.68 14.98
N ASN A 174 -5.62 -9.86 14.69
CA ASN A 174 -6.59 -10.45 15.61
C ASN A 174 -6.62 -11.98 15.56
N SER A 175 -7.51 -12.60 16.35
CA SER A 175 -7.64 -14.06 16.44
C SER A 175 -8.07 -14.74 15.14
N ASP A 176 -8.66 -14.00 14.20
CA ASP A 176 -9.04 -14.50 12.87
C ASP A 176 -7.91 -14.35 11.84
N ASN A 177 -6.72 -13.94 12.27
CA ASN A 177 -5.55 -13.63 11.46
C ASN A 177 -5.78 -12.52 10.42
N VAL A 178 -6.66 -11.58 10.70
CA VAL A 178 -6.84 -10.35 9.91
C VAL A 178 -6.48 -9.13 10.75
N ILE A 179 -6.17 -8.03 10.08
CA ILE A 179 -5.64 -6.81 10.69
C ILE A 179 -6.77 -5.81 10.87
N ASN A 180 -7.00 -5.37 12.11
CA ASN A 180 -7.89 -4.26 12.42
C ASN A 180 -7.23 -2.90 12.16
N ASN A 181 -8.04 -1.86 11.98
CA ASN A 181 -7.56 -0.57 11.49
C ASN A 181 -6.72 0.23 12.50
N GLY A 182 -6.78 -0.07 13.80
CA GLY A 182 -6.03 0.70 14.78
C GLY A 182 -5.95 0.15 16.19
N LEU A 183 -5.24 0.90 17.04
CA LEU A 183 -5.09 0.64 18.47
C LEU A 183 -5.85 1.68 19.29
N ASN A 184 -6.38 1.24 20.41
CA ASN A 184 -6.84 2.11 21.49
C ASN A 184 -5.61 2.72 22.19
N ILE A 185 -5.45 4.03 22.13
CA ILE A 185 -4.29 4.75 22.65
C ILE A 185 -4.13 4.59 24.17
N ALA A 186 -5.23 4.52 24.91
CA ALA A 186 -5.18 4.43 26.37
C ALA A 186 -4.74 3.06 26.87
N THR A 187 -5.00 2.00 26.09
CA THR A 187 -4.72 0.61 26.48
C THR A 187 -3.63 -0.04 25.65
N CYS A 188 -3.25 0.57 24.50
CA CYS A 188 -2.36 0.00 23.49
C CYS A 188 -2.81 -1.39 22.99
N GLN A 189 -4.12 -1.64 23.01
CA GLN A 189 -4.70 -2.88 22.50
C GLN A 189 -5.46 -2.62 21.21
N ASN A 190 -5.65 -3.67 20.42
CA ASN A 190 -6.51 -3.65 19.24
C ASN A 190 -7.88 -3.05 19.61
N ASP A 191 -8.32 -2.06 18.84
CA ASP A 191 -9.56 -1.32 19.12
C ASP A 191 -10.82 -2.05 18.61
N GLY A 192 -10.66 -3.19 17.92
CA GLY A 192 -11.75 -3.96 17.34
C GLY A 192 -12.44 -3.26 16.16
N SER A 193 -11.80 -2.23 15.58
CA SER A 193 -12.32 -1.46 14.45
C SER A 193 -12.40 -2.27 13.16
N TYR A 194 -12.81 -1.61 12.08
CA TYR A 194 -12.98 -2.24 10.77
C TYR A 194 -11.73 -3.01 10.29
N VAL A 195 -11.98 -4.11 9.61
CA VAL A 195 -10.99 -4.86 8.83
C VAL A 195 -11.13 -4.42 7.38
N PHE A 196 -10.18 -3.63 6.89
CA PHE A 196 -10.14 -3.19 5.49
C PHE A 196 -9.12 -4.01 4.68
N SER A 197 -9.38 -4.16 3.39
CA SER A 197 -8.54 -4.95 2.49
C SER A 197 -7.12 -4.39 2.37
N TYR A 198 -6.94 -3.07 2.36
CA TYR A 198 -5.62 -2.44 2.17
C TYR A 198 -4.65 -2.75 3.31
N ASN A 199 -5.09 -2.76 4.57
CA ASN A 199 -4.25 -3.14 5.70
C ASN A 199 -3.72 -4.57 5.55
N GLN A 200 -4.57 -5.50 5.11
CA GLN A 200 -4.11 -6.85 4.82
C GLN A 200 -3.01 -6.84 3.75
N GLY A 201 -3.21 -6.07 2.67
CA GLY A 201 -2.30 -6.02 1.53
C GLY A 201 -0.95 -5.38 1.80
N ILE A 202 -0.90 -4.26 2.52
CA ILE A 202 0.34 -3.50 2.76
C ILE A 202 1.37 -4.38 3.45
N LEU A 203 0.97 -5.08 4.50
CA LEU A 203 1.87 -5.92 5.28
C LEU A 203 2.45 -7.08 4.46
N LEU A 204 1.66 -7.70 3.55
CA LEU A 204 2.10 -8.85 2.76
C LEU A 204 3.37 -8.54 1.96
N SER A 205 3.43 -7.38 1.32
CA SER A 205 4.58 -7.02 0.51
C SER A 205 5.84 -6.79 1.35
N GLY A 206 5.70 -6.21 2.54
CA GLY A 206 6.80 -6.02 3.48
C GLY A 206 7.35 -7.36 4.00
N LEU A 207 6.46 -8.30 4.34
CA LEU A 207 6.83 -9.63 4.81
C LEU A 207 7.57 -10.43 3.73
N ALA A 208 7.12 -10.38 2.47
CA ALA A 208 7.83 -11.01 1.37
C ALA A 208 9.24 -10.42 1.15
N GLU A 209 9.39 -9.10 1.24
CA GLU A 209 10.71 -8.44 1.15
C GLU A 209 11.61 -8.79 2.36
N LEU A 210 11.05 -8.96 3.57
CA LEU A 210 11.79 -9.46 4.73
C LEU A 210 12.29 -10.89 4.54
N THR A 211 11.47 -11.77 3.97
CA THR A 211 11.92 -13.12 3.61
C THR A 211 13.10 -13.06 2.66
N TRP A 212 13.06 -12.19 1.67
CA TRP A 212 14.16 -12.05 0.72
C TRP A 212 15.43 -11.54 1.38
N SER A 213 15.33 -10.51 2.24
CA SER A 213 16.49 -9.92 2.92
C SER A 213 17.16 -10.88 3.92
N THR A 214 16.37 -11.73 4.58
CA THR A 214 16.83 -12.53 5.73
C THR A 214 17.01 -14.00 5.41
N GLY A 215 16.31 -14.52 4.38
CA GLY A 215 16.21 -15.95 4.09
C GLY A 215 15.30 -16.72 5.06
N ASP A 216 14.63 -16.07 6.02
CA ASP A 216 13.75 -16.71 7.00
C ASP A 216 12.32 -16.80 6.46
N SER A 217 11.82 -18.02 6.28
CA SER A 217 10.49 -18.30 5.72
C SER A 217 9.33 -17.85 6.61
N LYS A 218 9.56 -17.63 7.91
CA LYS A 218 8.50 -17.26 8.87
C LYS A 218 7.69 -16.02 8.43
N TYR A 219 8.33 -15.10 7.71
CA TYR A 219 7.65 -13.91 7.20
C TYR A 219 6.68 -14.26 6.07
N ASN A 220 7.09 -15.13 5.13
CA ASN A 220 6.18 -15.64 4.09
C ASN A 220 5.05 -16.49 4.68
N ASP A 221 5.33 -17.29 5.71
CA ASP A 221 4.32 -18.12 6.38
C ASP A 221 3.25 -17.22 7.02
N LEU A 222 3.66 -16.13 7.67
CA LEU A 222 2.74 -15.13 8.20
C LEU A 222 1.97 -14.41 7.09
N ALA A 223 2.64 -14.02 6.01
CA ALA A 223 2.00 -13.38 4.86
C ALA A 223 0.91 -14.29 4.27
N ASN A 224 1.19 -15.58 4.09
CA ASN A 224 0.22 -16.56 3.62
C ASN A 224 -0.96 -16.71 4.57
N THR A 225 -0.70 -16.76 5.88
CA THR A 225 -1.75 -16.84 6.90
C THR A 225 -2.71 -15.66 6.80
N ILE A 226 -2.19 -14.44 6.74
CA ILE A 226 -2.99 -13.22 6.62
C ILE A 226 -3.72 -13.15 5.27
N ALA A 227 -3.05 -13.47 4.16
CA ALA A 227 -3.65 -13.41 2.83
C ALA A 227 -4.84 -14.37 2.70
N LEU A 228 -4.71 -15.62 3.15
CA LEU A 228 -5.79 -16.59 3.11
C LEU A 228 -6.93 -16.22 4.07
N ALA A 229 -6.62 -15.71 5.25
CA ALA A 229 -7.61 -15.21 6.18
C ALA A 229 -8.39 -14.00 5.61
N ALA A 230 -7.69 -13.06 4.99
CA ALA A 230 -8.31 -11.92 4.33
C ALA A 230 -9.23 -12.33 3.18
N MET A 231 -8.78 -13.24 2.32
CA MET A 231 -9.62 -13.80 1.24
C MET A 231 -10.88 -14.44 1.80
N LYS A 232 -10.77 -15.20 2.90
CA LYS A 232 -11.92 -15.83 3.54
C LYS A 232 -12.90 -14.82 4.15
N ASN A 233 -12.39 -13.74 4.76
CA ASN A 233 -13.20 -12.79 5.53
C ASN A 233 -13.74 -11.64 4.67
N LEU A 234 -13.04 -11.26 3.59
CA LEU A 234 -13.34 -10.07 2.80
C LEU A 234 -13.86 -10.37 1.38
N THR A 235 -14.22 -11.61 1.07
CA THR A 235 -14.87 -11.94 -0.19
C THR A 235 -16.34 -12.30 -0.02
N ASN A 236 -17.15 -11.99 -1.03
CA ASN A 236 -18.51 -12.50 -1.11
C ASN A 236 -18.54 -14.00 -1.50
N ALA A 237 -19.75 -14.57 -1.59
CA ALA A 237 -19.93 -16.00 -1.93
C ALA A 237 -19.39 -16.39 -3.32
N ALA A 238 -19.15 -15.44 -4.21
CA ALA A 238 -18.55 -15.64 -5.52
C ALA A 238 -17.02 -15.47 -5.51
N GLY A 239 -16.40 -15.22 -4.36
CA GLY A 239 -14.97 -15.00 -4.23
C GLY A 239 -14.51 -13.59 -4.63
N ILE A 240 -15.45 -12.65 -4.80
CA ILE A 240 -15.14 -11.27 -5.17
C ILE A 240 -14.85 -10.44 -3.92
N LEU A 241 -13.72 -9.73 -3.94
CA LEU A 241 -13.26 -8.90 -2.84
C LEU A 241 -14.25 -7.77 -2.54
N THR A 242 -14.53 -7.58 -1.27
CA THR A 242 -15.41 -6.53 -0.73
C THR A 242 -14.72 -5.85 0.43
N ASP A 243 -15.03 -4.57 0.63
CA ASP A 243 -14.71 -3.85 1.87
C ASP A 243 -16.00 -3.53 2.64
N PRO A 244 -15.94 -3.35 3.97
CA PRO A 244 -17.12 -3.05 4.80
C PRO A 244 -17.93 -1.84 4.34
N CYS A 245 -17.30 -0.94 3.60
CA CYS A 245 -17.90 0.29 3.12
C CYS A 245 -18.35 0.27 1.65
N ASP A 246 -18.24 -0.84 0.91
CA ASP A 246 -18.47 -0.90 -0.57
C ASP A 246 -19.74 -0.22 -1.08
N ARG A 247 -20.73 -0.01 -0.24
CA ARG A 247 -21.98 0.72 -0.58
C ARG A 247 -22.04 2.15 -0.05
N GLY A 248 -20.94 2.65 0.52
CA GLY A 248 -20.88 3.96 1.17
C GLY A 248 -19.46 4.39 1.51
N CYS A 249 -18.48 3.90 0.78
CA CYS A 249 -17.10 4.34 0.91
C CYS A 249 -16.97 5.84 0.62
N ASN A 250 -16.06 6.49 1.34
CA ASN A 250 -15.57 7.82 0.99
C ASN A 250 -14.45 7.71 -0.06
N SER A 251 -13.95 8.85 -0.52
CA SER A 251 -12.92 8.90 -1.56
C SER A 251 -11.65 8.12 -1.24
N ASP A 252 -11.25 8.04 0.04
CA ASP A 252 -10.03 7.32 0.43
C ASP A 252 -10.23 5.81 0.36
N THR A 253 -11.35 5.32 0.90
CA THR A 253 -11.64 3.89 0.99
C THR A 253 -11.92 3.25 -0.39
N GLU A 254 -12.22 4.05 -1.41
CA GLU A 254 -12.37 3.58 -2.80
C GLU A 254 -11.09 2.98 -3.40
N GLN A 255 -9.91 3.31 -2.83
CA GLN A 255 -8.61 2.81 -3.30
C GLN A 255 -8.23 1.43 -2.72
N PHE A 256 -8.80 1.01 -1.59
CA PHE A 256 -8.27 -0.03 -0.72
C PHE A 256 -8.14 -1.41 -1.37
N LYS A 257 -9.14 -1.86 -2.10
CA LYS A 257 -9.15 -3.21 -2.70
C LYS A 257 -8.00 -3.43 -3.69
N GLY A 258 -7.63 -2.40 -4.44
CA GLY A 258 -6.50 -2.47 -5.37
C GLY A 258 -5.17 -2.75 -4.68
N VAL A 259 -4.96 -2.16 -3.50
CA VAL A 259 -3.76 -2.41 -2.68
C VAL A 259 -3.64 -3.89 -2.32
N PHE A 260 -4.74 -4.53 -1.90
CA PHE A 260 -4.74 -5.97 -1.61
C PHE A 260 -4.50 -6.81 -2.86
N GLY A 261 -5.18 -6.51 -3.97
CA GLY A 261 -5.00 -7.20 -5.24
C GLY A 261 -3.54 -7.18 -5.72
N ARG A 262 -2.91 -6.00 -5.70
CA ARG A 262 -1.50 -5.81 -6.03
C ARG A 262 -0.57 -6.59 -5.10
N ALA A 263 -0.88 -6.66 -3.80
CA ALA A 263 -0.09 -7.40 -2.84
C ALA A 263 -0.15 -8.92 -3.06
N ILE A 264 -1.31 -9.46 -3.40
CA ILE A 264 -1.46 -10.87 -3.78
C ILE A 264 -0.65 -11.18 -5.03
N GLN A 265 -0.71 -10.33 -6.06
CA GLN A 265 0.14 -10.47 -7.25
C GLN A 265 1.63 -10.44 -6.90
N PHE A 266 2.03 -9.55 -5.98
CA PHE A 266 3.41 -9.48 -5.51
C PHE A 266 3.84 -10.79 -4.83
N LEU A 267 3.00 -11.41 -3.99
CA LEU A 267 3.29 -12.72 -3.39
C LEU A 267 3.46 -13.81 -4.47
N VAL A 268 2.59 -13.87 -5.47
CA VAL A 268 2.71 -14.85 -6.56
C VAL A 268 4.05 -14.74 -7.29
N ASN A 269 4.51 -13.52 -7.52
CA ASN A 269 5.70 -13.28 -8.36
C ASN A 269 7.02 -13.21 -7.57
N ARG A 270 6.97 -12.89 -6.28
CA ARG A 270 8.15 -12.60 -5.46
C ARG A 270 8.34 -13.53 -4.27
N ALA A 271 7.28 -14.18 -3.76
CA ALA A 271 7.44 -15.10 -2.64
C ALA A 271 8.29 -16.31 -3.06
N THR A 272 9.40 -16.49 -2.38
CA THR A 272 10.37 -17.55 -2.68
C THR A 272 9.89 -18.93 -2.24
N VAL A 273 8.85 -19.01 -1.40
CA VAL A 273 8.33 -20.25 -0.81
C VAL A 273 6.80 -20.23 -0.85
N LEU A 274 6.22 -20.42 -2.03
CA LEU A 274 4.81 -20.73 -2.18
C LEU A 274 4.68 -22.16 -2.70
N ASP A 275 3.89 -22.98 -2.01
CA ASP A 275 3.47 -24.26 -2.57
C ASP A 275 2.50 -24.05 -3.75
N ASP A 276 2.40 -25.03 -4.62
CA ASP A 276 1.60 -24.95 -5.86
C ASP A 276 0.11 -24.69 -5.57
N ALA A 277 -0.43 -25.21 -4.48
CA ALA A 277 -1.84 -25.07 -4.12
C ALA A 277 -2.14 -23.64 -3.66
N THR A 278 -1.28 -23.06 -2.83
CA THR A 278 -1.37 -21.65 -2.39
C THR A 278 -1.20 -20.71 -3.58
N ARG A 279 -0.22 -20.95 -4.45
CA ARG A 279 -0.04 -20.19 -5.69
C ARG A 279 -1.29 -20.24 -6.57
N ALA A 280 -1.86 -21.43 -6.80
CA ALA A 280 -3.07 -21.59 -7.58
C ALA A 280 -4.26 -20.83 -6.96
N THR A 281 -4.38 -20.81 -5.64
CA THR A 281 -5.41 -20.05 -4.92
C THR A 281 -5.28 -18.55 -5.20
N TYR A 282 -4.09 -17.98 -5.11
CA TYR A 282 -3.83 -16.57 -5.37
C TYR A 282 -4.07 -16.18 -6.84
N VAL A 283 -3.58 -17.01 -7.77
CA VAL A 283 -3.82 -16.80 -9.21
C VAL A 283 -5.33 -16.83 -9.52
N ASN A 284 -6.06 -17.79 -8.97
CA ASN A 284 -7.52 -17.88 -9.13
C ASN A 284 -8.22 -16.66 -8.54
N PHE A 285 -7.84 -16.22 -7.33
CA PHE A 285 -8.38 -15.02 -6.72
C PHE A 285 -8.23 -13.79 -7.62
N LEU A 286 -7.03 -13.55 -8.15
CA LEU A 286 -6.77 -12.41 -9.03
C LEU A 286 -7.62 -12.48 -10.32
N LYS A 287 -7.70 -13.65 -10.97
CA LYS A 287 -8.47 -13.84 -12.20
C LYS A 287 -9.97 -13.65 -11.97
N VAL A 288 -10.53 -14.27 -10.95
CA VAL A 288 -11.96 -14.16 -10.63
C VAL A 288 -12.36 -12.70 -10.36
N ASN A 289 -11.52 -11.94 -9.65
CA ASN A 289 -11.78 -10.52 -9.39
C ASN A 289 -11.66 -9.67 -10.65
N ALA A 290 -10.63 -9.85 -11.47
CA ALA A 290 -10.46 -9.13 -12.73
C ALA A 290 -11.60 -9.41 -13.72
N ASP A 291 -12.00 -10.67 -13.85
CA ASP A 291 -13.11 -11.08 -14.72
C ASP A 291 -14.44 -10.45 -14.25
N SER A 292 -14.68 -10.41 -12.95
CA SER A 292 -15.88 -9.80 -12.36
C SER A 292 -15.91 -8.30 -12.60
N ILE A 293 -14.80 -7.59 -12.37
CA ILE A 293 -14.68 -6.16 -12.65
C ILE A 293 -15.03 -5.88 -14.10
N TRP A 294 -14.42 -6.60 -15.03
CA TRP A 294 -14.63 -6.39 -16.45
C TRP A 294 -16.06 -6.69 -16.90
N ALA A 295 -16.66 -7.75 -16.36
CA ALA A 295 -18.01 -8.17 -16.73
C ALA A 295 -19.12 -7.32 -16.12
N TYR A 296 -18.94 -6.80 -14.89
CA TYR A 296 -20.04 -6.25 -14.10
C TYR A 296 -19.81 -4.85 -13.55
N ASP A 297 -18.54 -4.40 -13.43
CA ASP A 297 -18.19 -3.09 -12.86
C ASP A 297 -17.54 -2.15 -13.88
N GLN A 298 -17.72 -2.40 -15.18
CA GLN A 298 -17.15 -1.61 -16.28
C GLN A 298 -18.26 -1.06 -17.19
N VAL A 299 -18.17 0.24 -17.52
CA VAL A 299 -18.94 0.89 -18.59
C VAL A 299 -18.03 1.92 -19.26
N ASP A 300 -17.90 1.86 -20.58
CA ASP A 300 -17.06 2.78 -21.38
C ASP A 300 -15.62 2.89 -20.89
N ASN A 301 -15.02 1.77 -20.47
CA ASN A 301 -13.69 1.66 -19.87
C ASN A 301 -13.53 2.38 -18.52
N GLN A 302 -14.59 2.85 -17.92
CA GLN A 302 -14.60 3.36 -16.57
C GLN A 302 -14.93 2.23 -15.59
N LEU A 303 -14.16 2.12 -14.54
CA LEU A 303 -14.25 1.09 -13.51
C LEU A 303 -14.79 1.68 -12.21
N GLY A 304 -15.68 0.96 -11.56
CA GLY A 304 -16.34 1.40 -10.34
C GLY A 304 -15.70 0.84 -9.07
N LEU A 305 -16.45 0.99 -7.98
CA LEU A 305 -16.02 0.53 -6.65
C LEU A 305 -16.43 -0.93 -6.39
N VAL A 306 -17.64 -1.32 -6.77
CA VAL A 306 -18.23 -2.61 -6.41
C VAL A 306 -17.85 -3.65 -7.45
N TRP A 307 -16.76 -4.37 -7.25
CA TRP A 307 -16.20 -5.29 -8.23
C TRP A 307 -17.13 -6.43 -8.68
N SER A 308 -18.17 -6.74 -7.88
CA SER A 308 -19.25 -7.65 -8.28
C SER A 308 -20.40 -6.96 -9.03
N GLY A 309 -20.28 -5.64 -9.27
CA GLY A 309 -21.30 -4.83 -9.94
C GLY A 309 -22.57 -4.57 -9.09
N PRO A 310 -23.51 -3.81 -9.66
CA PRO A 310 -23.36 -3.05 -10.88
C PRO A 310 -22.41 -1.85 -10.72
N LYS A 311 -21.83 -1.38 -11.84
CA LYS A 311 -20.94 -0.22 -11.85
C LYS A 311 -21.64 1.03 -11.28
N GLY A 312 -20.99 1.63 -10.28
CA GLY A 312 -21.35 2.94 -9.72
C GLY A 312 -20.60 4.10 -10.39
N THR A 313 -20.44 5.20 -9.66
CA THR A 313 -19.63 6.34 -10.09
C THR A 313 -18.17 5.95 -10.17
N ALA A 314 -17.50 6.33 -11.24
CA ALA A 314 -16.05 6.17 -11.36
C ALA A 314 -15.32 7.39 -10.81
N SER A 315 -14.26 7.15 -10.07
CA SER A 315 -13.29 8.13 -9.58
C SER A 315 -11.88 7.69 -9.97
N ILE A 316 -10.88 8.51 -9.70
CA ILE A 316 -9.49 8.10 -9.86
C ILE A 316 -9.17 6.90 -8.94
N GLN A 317 -9.71 6.89 -7.73
CA GLN A 317 -9.47 5.85 -6.75
C GLN A 317 -10.09 4.53 -7.20
N THR A 318 -11.37 4.51 -7.59
CA THR A 318 -12.02 3.29 -8.10
C THR A 318 -11.33 2.77 -9.35
N GLN A 319 -10.97 3.69 -10.28
CA GLN A 319 -10.29 3.32 -11.51
C GLN A 319 -8.93 2.67 -11.26
N SER A 320 -8.08 3.29 -10.44
CA SER A 320 -6.75 2.73 -10.16
C SER A 320 -6.81 1.48 -9.30
N SER A 321 -7.76 1.41 -8.36
CA SER A 321 -8.00 0.23 -7.53
C SER A 321 -8.39 -0.99 -8.37
N ALA A 322 -9.35 -0.83 -9.28
CA ALA A 322 -9.76 -1.91 -10.17
C ALA A 322 -8.67 -2.27 -11.20
N LEU A 323 -7.90 -1.29 -11.68
CA LEU A 323 -6.76 -1.54 -12.57
C LEU A 323 -5.64 -2.31 -11.87
N ASP A 324 -5.37 -2.09 -10.57
CA ASP A 324 -4.44 -2.93 -9.81
C ASP A 324 -4.83 -4.42 -9.87
N ALA A 325 -6.12 -4.74 -9.74
CA ALA A 325 -6.59 -6.13 -9.84
C ALA A 325 -6.46 -6.70 -11.26
N ILE A 326 -6.82 -5.92 -12.29
CA ILE A 326 -6.72 -6.34 -13.70
C ILE A 326 -5.25 -6.55 -14.09
N VAL A 327 -4.37 -5.61 -13.77
CA VAL A 327 -2.92 -5.73 -13.99
C VAL A 327 -2.38 -6.93 -13.23
N GLY A 328 -2.77 -7.10 -11.95
CA GLY A 328 -2.37 -8.24 -11.14
C GLY A 328 -2.72 -9.58 -11.79
N ALA A 329 -3.94 -9.73 -12.31
CA ALA A 329 -4.36 -10.94 -13.02
C ALA A 329 -3.58 -11.16 -14.31
N ALA A 330 -3.33 -10.10 -15.08
CA ALA A 330 -2.53 -10.18 -16.32
C ALA A 330 -1.07 -10.57 -16.06
N CYS A 331 -0.49 -10.15 -14.94
CA CYS A 331 0.90 -10.45 -14.58
C CYS A 331 1.14 -11.89 -14.09
N VAL A 332 0.11 -12.65 -13.77
CA VAL A 332 0.20 -14.03 -13.27
C VAL A 332 -0.40 -15.07 -14.23
N SER A 333 -0.77 -14.64 -15.43
CA SER A 333 -1.42 -15.45 -16.47
C SER A 333 -0.42 -16.36 -17.18
#